data_3d6b0620e34a608710cc747575b39d60
#
_entry.id   3d6b0620e34a608710cc747575b39d60
#
_cell.length_a   1.000
_cell.length_b   1.000
_cell.length_c   1.000
_cell.angle_alpha   90.00
_cell.angle_beta   90.00
_cell.angle_gamma   90.00
#
_symmetry.space_group_name_H-M   'P 1'
#
loop_
_entity.id
_entity.type
_entity.pdbx_description
1 polymer ?
#
loop_
_entity_poly.entity_id
_entity_poly.type
_entity_poly.pdbx_seq_one_letter_code
_entity_poly.pdbx_strand_id
1 'polypeptide(L)'
;MATLFVRLPNHVGDAVMTMPALNLLEAAGFKLYLIGKPFVGELFEGTNRRFDPIEGNLLDDIKRIRDLAASVKNPRGILMPNSFGSALLFKSAGIQSTGLATDGRSILLEHAIPEPPRMHEVERFWYVAYEALKAMGIKPPYTKL
;
A
#
# COMPACT_ATOMS: atom_id res chain seq x y z
N MET A 1 -13.42 7.40 -10.18
CA MET A 1 -12.06 6.91 -9.93
C MET A 1 -12.04 6.16 -8.60
N ALA A 2 -11.62 4.92 -8.60
CA ALA A 2 -11.58 4.11 -7.39
C ALA A 2 -10.44 4.54 -6.48
N THR A 3 -10.68 4.50 -5.17
CA THR A 3 -9.69 4.83 -4.15
C THR A 3 -8.91 3.58 -3.75
N LEU A 4 -7.60 3.72 -3.59
CA LEU A 4 -6.72 2.65 -3.12
C LEU A 4 -5.83 3.19 -2.01
N PHE A 5 -5.84 2.52 -0.85
CA PHE A 5 -4.97 2.88 0.25
C PHE A 5 -3.63 2.18 0.08
N VAL A 6 -2.53 2.91 0.21
CA VAL A 6 -1.19 2.35 0.07
C VAL A 6 -0.40 2.61 1.35
N ARG A 7 -0.01 1.54 2.04
CA ARG A 7 0.88 1.63 3.19
C ARG A 7 2.31 1.72 2.67
N LEU A 8 2.93 2.87 2.88
CA LEU A 8 4.31 3.11 2.44
C LEU A 8 5.32 2.50 3.41
N PRO A 9 6.54 2.20 2.95
CA PRO A 9 7.62 1.79 3.85
C PRO A 9 7.98 2.87 4.85
N ASN A 10 8.61 2.47 5.96
CA ASN A 10 8.91 3.36 7.07
C ASN A 10 10.14 4.27 6.85
N HIS A 11 10.94 4.00 5.83
CA HIS A 11 12.16 4.77 5.56
C HIS A 11 12.00 5.59 4.29
N VAL A 12 12.55 6.81 4.30
CA VAL A 12 12.44 7.74 3.17
C VAL A 12 13.02 7.14 1.88
N GLY A 13 14.18 6.50 1.97
CA GLY A 13 14.80 5.86 0.80
C GLY A 13 13.92 4.79 0.19
N ASP A 14 13.33 3.94 1.02
CA ASP A 14 12.41 2.91 0.53
C ASP A 14 11.14 3.52 -0.06
N ALA A 15 10.64 4.58 0.55
CA ALA A 15 9.45 5.26 0.03
C ALA A 15 9.71 5.86 -1.35
N VAL A 16 10.90 6.42 -1.58
CA VAL A 16 11.29 6.91 -2.92
C VAL A 16 11.26 5.76 -3.92
N MET A 17 11.72 4.59 -3.54
CA MET A 17 11.74 3.42 -4.43
C MET A 17 10.35 2.86 -4.74
N THR A 18 9.30 3.31 -4.05
CA THR A 18 7.93 2.92 -4.40
C THR A 18 7.34 3.77 -5.53
N MET A 19 7.99 4.86 -5.93
CA MET A 19 7.42 5.79 -6.91
C MET A 19 6.97 5.14 -8.21
N PRO A 20 7.76 4.24 -8.84
CA PRO A 20 7.30 3.56 -10.04
C PRO A 20 6.04 2.71 -9.80
N ALA A 21 5.94 2.07 -8.63
CA ALA A 21 4.76 1.30 -8.25
C ALA A 21 3.54 2.20 -8.13
N LEU A 22 3.69 3.36 -7.49
CA LEU A 22 2.60 4.32 -7.35
C LEU A 22 2.14 4.83 -8.71
N ASN A 23 3.08 5.10 -9.61
CA ASN A 23 2.77 5.52 -10.97
C ASN A 23 1.95 4.45 -11.71
N LEU A 24 2.30 3.18 -11.54
CA LEU A 24 1.59 2.06 -12.15
C LEU A 24 0.14 2.02 -11.66
N LEU A 25 -0.07 2.16 -10.36
CA LEU A 25 -1.41 2.12 -9.76
C LEU A 25 -2.27 3.29 -10.25
N GLU A 26 -1.69 4.48 -10.33
CA GLU A 26 -2.41 5.64 -10.87
C GLU A 26 -2.74 5.48 -12.34
N ALA A 27 -1.82 4.92 -13.12
CA ALA A 27 -2.06 4.63 -14.53
C ALA A 27 -3.18 3.61 -14.73
N ALA A 28 -3.39 2.74 -13.73
CA ALA A 28 -4.50 1.77 -13.75
C ALA A 28 -5.85 2.41 -13.36
N GLY A 29 -5.87 3.70 -13.01
CA GLY A 29 -7.11 4.43 -12.72
C GLY A 29 -7.41 4.65 -11.25
N PHE A 30 -6.48 4.35 -10.35
CA PHE A 30 -6.70 4.55 -8.93
C PHE A 30 -6.30 5.95 -8.47
N LYS A 31 -7.11 6.47 -7.53
CA LYS A 31 -6.72 7.61 -6.71
C LYS A 31 -6.09 7.05 -5.43
N LEU A 32 -4.87 7.45 -5.14
CA LEU A 32 -4.11 6.87 -4.03
C LEU A 32 -4.27 7.69 -2.75
N TYR A 33 -4.51 6.98 -1.64
CA TYR A 33 -4.40 7.51 -0.30
C TYR A 33 -3.18 6.86 0.33
N LEU A 34 -2.10 7.63 0.47
CA LEU A 34 -0.83 7.13 0.97
C LEU A 34 -0.81 7.22 2.49
N ILE A 35 -0.35 6.17 3.15
CA ILE A 35 -0.31 6.08 4.60
C ILE A 35 1.10 5.67 5.02
N GLY A 36 1.70 6.44 5.90
CA GLY A 36 3.06 6.16 6.36
C GLY A 36 3.48 7.00 7.55
N LYS A 37 4.73 6.90 7.94
CA LYS A 37 5.29 7.70 9.02
C LYS A 37 5.29 9.18 8.63
N PRO A 38 5.15 10.11 9.61
CA PRO A 38 5.05 11.54 9.28
C PRO A 38 6.19 12.09 8.42
N PHE A 39 7.43 11.69 8.70
CA PHE A 39 8.58 12.17 7.93
C PHE A 39 8.59 11.71 6.48
N VAL A 40 7.93 10.58 6.17
CA VAL A 40 7.78 10.11 4.79
C VAL A 40 6.85 11.03 4.00
N GLY A 41 5.89 11.65 4.69
CA GLY A 41 4.93 12.56 4.07
C GLY A 41 5.57 13.77 3.39
N GLU A 42 6.77 14.17 3.82
CA GLU A 42 7.48 15.31 3.21
C GLU A 42 7.75 15.08 1.72
N LEU A 43 7.88 13.83 1.28
CA LEU A 43 8.08 13.50 -0.13
C LEU A 43 6.89 13.87 -1.01
N PHE A 44 5.72 14.02 -0.42
CA PHE A 44 4.47 14.21 -1.14
C PHE A 44 3.89 15.61 -0.98
N GLU A 45 4.57 16.48 -0.24
CA GLU A 45 4.18 17.87 -0.11
C GLU A 45 4.20 18.56 -1.47
N GLY A 46 3.15 19.32 -1.77
CA GLY A 46 3.03 20.00 -3.07
C GLY A 46 2.67 19.10 -4.24
N THR A 47 2.45 17.79 -4.01
CA THR A 47 1.99 16.88 -5.04
C THR A 47 0.47 16.72 -4.95
N ASN A 48 -0.14 16.07 -5.96
CA ASN A 48 -1.56 15.76 -5.95
C ASN A 48 -1.89 14.49 -5.17
N ARG A 49 -0.89 13.82 -4.61
CA ARG A 49 -1.09 12.59 -3.84
C ARG A 49 -1.42 12.92 -2.41
N ARG A 50 -2.52 12.35 -1.93
CA ARG A 50 -2.92 12.52 -0.53
C ARG A 50 -2.05 11.64 0.36
N PHE A 51 -1.58 12.19 1.45
CA PHE A 51 -0.81 11.48 2.46
C PHE A 51 -1.44 11.68 3.84
N ASP A 52 -1.64 10.59 4.58
CA ASP A 52 -2.15 10.60 5.94
C ASP A 52 -1.16 9.89 6.86
N PRO A 53 -0.67 10.56 7.93
CA PRO A 53 0.37 9.99 8.78
C PRO A 53 -0.18 8.99 9.79
N ILE A 54 0.68 8.02 10.16
CA ILE A 54 0.47 7.18 11.33
C ILE A 54 1.54 7.54 12.37
N GLU A 55 1.17 7.43 13.65
CA GLU A 55 2.02 7.90 14.75
C GLU A 55 2.75 6.77 15.46
N GLY A 56 2.43 5.51 15.17
CA GLY A 56 3.07 4.36 15.79
C GLY A 56 2.29 3.77 16.96
N ASN A 57 1.20 4.40 17.40
CA ASN A 57 0.28 3.82 18.36
C ASN A 57 -0.78 3.03 17.59
N LEU A 58 -0.77 1.71 17.72
CA LEU A 58 -1.62 0.85 16.88
C LEU A 58 -3.11 1.18 17.03
N LEU A 59 -3.61 1.34 18.26
CA LEU A 59 -5.04 1.60 18.46
C LEU A 59 -5.47 2.96 17.89
N ASP A 60 -4.67 3.99 18.09
CA ASP A 60 -4.97 5.31 17.54
C ASP A 60 -4.89 5.32 16.03
N ASP A 61 -3.89 4.63 15.47
CA ASP A 61 -3.72 4.52 14.04
C ASP A 61 -4.88 3.76 13.39
N ILE A 62 -5.31 2.66 14.00
CA ILE A 62 -6.49 1.89 13.53
C ILE A 62 -7.72 2.80 13.47
N LYS A 63 -7.96 3.57 14.51
CA LYS A 63 -9.12 4.48 14.57
C LYS A 63 -9.07 5.52 13.46
N ARG A 64 -7.91 6.13 13.28
CA ARG A 64 -7.71 7.16 12.26
C ARG A 64 -7.92 6.60 10.85
N ILE A 65 -7.30 5.46 10.55
CA ILE A 65 -7.41 4.85 9.23
C ILE A 65 -8.82 4.32 8.98
N ARG A 66 -9.46 3.77 10.01
CA ARG A 66 -10.86 3.35 9.91
C ARG A 66 -11.76 4.51 9.54
N ASP A 67 -11.56 5.68 10.16
CA ASP A 67 -12.36 6.86 9.85
C ASP A 67 -12.15 7.31 8.39
N LEU A 68 -10.91 7.26 7.91
CA LEU A 68 -10.63 7.57 6.51
C LEU A 68 -11.29 6.58 5.56
N ALA A 69 -11.25 5.30 5.89
CA ALA A 69 -11.79 4.23 5.05
C ALA A 69 -13.32 4.18 5.07
N ALA A 70 -13.96 4.75 6.11
CA ALA A 70 -15.41 4.68 6.28
C ALA A 70 -16.17 5.37 5.14
N SER A 71 -15.56 6.34 4.47
CA SER A 71 -16.19 7.06 3.34
C SER A 71 -16.02 6.32 2.01
N VAL A 72 -15.29 5.21 2.01
CA VAL A 72 -15.01 4.45 0.79
C VAL A 72 -15.75 3.12 0.86
N LYS A 73 -16.50 2.80 -0.19
CA LYS A 73 -17.21 1.53 -0.28
C LYS A 73 -16.20 0.43 -0.64
N ASN A 74 -16.19 -0.67 0.15
CA ASN A 74 -15.28 -1.80 -0.04
C ASN A 74 -13.82 -1.34 -0.15
N PRO A 75 -13.28 -0.68 0.90
CA PRO A 75 -11.93 -0.13 0.82
C PRO A 75 -10.89 -1.23 0.63
N ARG A 76 -9.99 -1.01 -0.31
CA ARG A 76 -8.87 -1.90 -0.61
C ARG A 76 -7.56 -1.16 -0.45
N GLY A 77 -6.51 -1.93 -0.17
CA GLY A 77 -5.20 -1.37 0.03
C GLY A 77 -4.08 -2.29 -0.40
N ILE A 78 -2.89 -1.71 -0.50
CA ILE A 78 -1.66 -2.42 -0.81
C ILE A 78 -0.67 -2.13 0.29
N LEU A 79 0.03 -3.17 0.74
CA LEU A 79 1.04 -3.09 1.78
C LEU A 79 2.43 -3.19 1.15
N MET A 80 3.18 -2.10 1.18
CA MET A 80 4.57 -2.09 0.72
C MET A 80 5.53 -2.65 1.77
N PRO A 81 5.34 -2.38 3.09
CA PRO A 81 6.17 -3.06 4.10
C PRO A 81 5.81 -4.54 4.20
N ASN A 82 6.74 -5.32 4.74
CA ASN A 82 6.59 -6.77 4.88
C ASN A 82 6.11 -7.20 6.26
N SER A 83 5.86 -6.27 7.17
CA SER A 83 5.59 -6.57 8.57
C SER A 83 4.17 -7.09 8.82
N PHE A 84 4.05 -7.92 9.82
CA PHE A 84 2.75 -8.36 10.33
C PHE A 84 1.93 -7.15 10.80
N GLY A 85 2.56 -6.19 11.47
CA GLY A 85 1.88 -5.01 12.01
C GLY A 85 1.19 -4.16 10.95
N SER A 86 1.78 -4.02 9.76
CA SER A 86 1.15 -3.26 8.68
C SER A 86 -0.13 -3.94 8.19
N ALA A 87 -0.11 -5.26 8.09
CA ALA A 87 -1.28 -6.03 7.71
C ALA A 87 -2.36 -5.97 8.80
N LEU A 88 -1.96 -6.06 10.06
CA LEU A 88 -2.89 -5.97 11.18
C LEU A 88 -3.58 -4.59 11.22
N LEU A 89 -2.83 -3.52 10.99
CA LEU A 89 -3.38 -2.17 10.95
C LEU A 89 -4.49 -2.06 9.90
N PHE A 90 -4.22 -2.47 8.67
CA PHE A 90 -5.19 -2.36 7.59
C PHE A 90 -6.39 -3.28 7.82
N LYS A 91 -6.15 -4.52 8.23
CA LYS A 91 -7.24 -5.46 8.52
C LYS A 91 -8.16 -4.92 9.61
N SER A 92 -7.58 -4.40 10.69
CA SER A 92 -8.35 -3.87 11.82
C SER A 92 -9.10 -2.58 11.46
N ALA A 93 -8.59 -1.82 10.49
CA ALA A 93 -9.24 -0.62 10.00
C ALA A 93 -10.33 -0.91 8.94
N GLY A 94 -10.55 -2.18 8.60
CA GLY A 94 -11.58 -2.56 7.64
C GLY A 94 -11.15 -2.50 6.18
N ILE A 95 -9.86 -2.39 5.92
CA ILE A 95 -9.31 -2.36 4.55
C ILE A 95 -8.89 -3.76 4.13
N GLN A 96 -9.41 -4.23 3.00
CA GLN A 96 -8.99 -5.48 2.40
C GLN A 96 -7.68 -5.25 1.68
N SER A 97 -6.60 -5.84 2.18
CA SER A 97 -5.24 -5.52 1.70
C SER A 97 -4.62 -6.65 0.90
N THR A 98 -3.70 -6.26 0.02
CA THR A 98 -2.87 -7.16 -0.78
C THR A 98 -1.42 -6.84 -0.47
N GLY A 99 -0.61 -7.85 -0.27
CA GLY A 99 0.82 -7.70 0.01
C GLY A 99 1.54 -9.02 -0.10
N LEU A 100 2.86 -8.98 0.08
CA LEU A 100 3.66 -10.20 0.06
C LEU A 100 3.30 -11.12 1.23
N ALA A 101 3.35 -12.42 0.98
CA ALA A 101 3.10 -13.46 1.98
C ALA A 101 4.34 -13.63 2.87
N THR A 102 4.57 -12.64 3.74
CA THR A 102 5.72 -12.60 4.65
C THR A 102 5.25 -12.49 6.10
N ASP A 103 6.13 -12.80 7.02
CA ASP A 103 5.93 -12.55 8.45
C ASP A 103 4.66 -13.20 9.02
N GLY A 104 4.20 -14.30 8.43
CA GLY A 104 3.02 -15.03 8.86
C GLY A 104 1.70 -14.30 8.69
N ARG A 105 1.67 -13.26 7.87
CA ARG A 105 0.51 -12.35 7.75
C ARG A 105 -0.52 -12.73 6.69
N SER A 106 -0.31 -13.82 5.96
CA SER A 106 -1.19 -14.20 4.84
C SER A 106 -2.66 -14.29 5.22
N ILE A 107 -2.97 -14.71 6.43
CA ILE A 107 -4.36 -14.82 6.91
C ILE A 107 -5.04 -13.46 7.06
N LEU A 108 -4.28 -12.37 7.13
CA LEU A 108 -4.80 -11.02 7.28
C LEU A 108 -5.03 -10.34 5.93
N LEU A 109 -4.57 -10.96 4.84
CA LEU A 109 -4.58 -10.36 3.51
C LEU A 109 -5.74 -10.88 2.67
N GLU A 110 -6.35 -10.02 1.85
CA GLU A 110 -7.30 -10.45 0.83
C GLU A 110 -6.58 -11.28 -0.22
N HIS A 111 -5.42 -10.78 -0.67
CA HIS A 111 -4.56 -11.48 -1.63
C HIS A 111 -3.14 -11.51 -1.10
N ALA A 112 -2.65 -12.70 -0.79
CA ALA A 112 -1.27 -12.91 -0.37
C ALA A 112 -0.42 -13.24 -1.60
N ILE A 113 0.48 -12.32 -1.96
CA ILE A 113 1.35 -12.49 -3.12
C ILE A 113 2.57 -13.31 -2.70
N PRO A 114 2.91 -14.39 -3.42
CA PRO A 114 4.13 -15.15 -3.11
C PRO A 114 5.36 -14.25 -3.15
N GLU A 115 6.27 -14.45 -2.20
CA GLU A 115 7.49 -13.67 -2.16
C GLU A 115 8.32 -13.93 -3.43
N PRO A 116 8.74 -12.85 -4.15
CA PRO A 116 9.48 -13.02 -5.40
C PRO A 116 10.92 -13.43 -5.15
N PRO A 117 11.63 -13.91 -6.19
CA PRO A 117 13.06 -14.08 -6.11
C PRO A 117 13.75 -12.77 -5.73
N ARG A 118 14.98 -12.85 -5.24
CA ARG A 118 15.74 -11.67 -4.83
C ARG A 118 15.90 -10.70 -6.00
N MET A 119 15.54 -9.44 -5.77
CA MET A 119 15.59 -8.37 -6.76
C MET A 119 15.81 -7.03 -6.06
N HIS A 120 16.06 -5.97 -6.80
CA HIS A 120 16.16 -4.62 -6.25
C HIS A 120 14.84 -4.19 -5.63
N GLU A 121 14.90 -3.38 -4.57
CA GLU A 121 13.70 -2.92 -3.86
C GLU A 121 12.74 -2.18 -4.78
N VAL A 122 13.23 -1.37 -5.72
CA VAL A 122 12.36 -0.67 -6.65
C VAL A 122 11.55 -1.65 -7.51
N GLU A 123 12.18 -2.73 -7.94
CA GLU A 123 11.50 -3.79 -8.71
C GLU A 123 10.54 -4.57 -7.83
N ARG A 124 10.91 -4.81 -6.58
CA ARG A 124 10.09 -5.56 -5.63
C ARG A 124 8.80 -4.81 -5.33
N PHE A 125 8.87 -3.52 -5.06
CA PHE A 125 7.68 -2.70 -4.84
C PHE A 125 6.80 -2.65 -6.07
N TRP A 126 7.40 -2.51 -7.26
CA TRP A 126 6.66 -2.52 -8.50
C TRP A 126 5.97 -3.86 -8.73
N TYR A 127 6.67 -4.96 -8.43
CA TYR A 127 6.12 -6.31 -8.54
C TYR A 127 4.87 -6.47 -7.65
N VAL A 128 4.93 -5.97 -6.43
CA VAL A 128 3.77 -6.03 -5.52
C VAL A 128 2.56 -5.31 -6.14
N ALA A 129 2.77 -4.11 -6.64
CA ALA A 129 1.69 -3.34 -7.28
C ALA A 129 1.14 -4.05 -8.53
N TYR A 130 2.04 -4.57 -9.36
CA TYR A 130 1.68 -5.29 -10.59
C TYR A 130 0.84 -6.53 -10.28
N GLU A 131 1.29 -7.35 -9.34
CA GLU A 131 0.58 -8.57 -8.96
C GLU A 131 -0.73 -8.27 -8.22
N ALA A 132 -0.77 -7.18 -7.47
CA ALA A 132 -1.99 -6.73 -6.81
C ALA A 132 -3.06 -6.37 -7.84
N LEU A 133 -2.71 -5.65 -8.90
CA LEU A 133 -3.65 -5.33 -9.97
C LEU A 133 -4.22 -6.59 -10.59
N LYS A 134 -3.36 -7.56 -10.89
CA LYS A 134 -3.80 -8.84 -11.46
C LYS A 134 -4.73 -9.58 -10.50
N ALA A 135 -4.40 -9.62 -9.22
CA ALA A 135 -5.22 -10.29 -8.21
C ALA A 135 -6.60 -9.64 -8.06
N MET A 136 -6.69 -8.33 -8.26
CA MET A 136 -7.95 -7.59 -8.24
C MET A 136 -8.73 -7.70 -9.56
N GLY A 137 -8.21 -8.45 -10.54
CA GLY A 137 -8.85 -8.61 -11.84
C GLY A 137 -8.66 -7.44 -12.79
N ILE A 138 -7.67 -6.59 -12.52
CA ILE A 138 -7.37 -5.41 -13.33
C ILE A 138 -6.15 -5.69 -14.20
N LYS A 139 -6.31 -5.49 -15.51
CA LYS A 139 -5.17 -5.64 -16.42
C LYS A 139 -4.18 -4.50 -16.19
N PRO A 140 -2.92 -4.79 -15.86
CA PRO A 140 -1.93 -3.74 -15.70
C PRO A 140 -1.77 -2.92 -16.98
N PRO A 141 -1.67 -1.58 -16.89
CA PRO A 141 -1.58 -0.73 -18.08
C PRO A 141 -0.28 -0.92 -18.86
N TYR A 142 0.77 -1.40 -18.20
CA TYR A 142 2.03 -1.78 -18.85
C TYR A 142 2.71 -2.87 -18.01
N THR A 143 3.67 -3.58 -18.61
CA THR A 143 4.25 -4.80 -18.03
C THR A 143 5.72 -4.68 -17.64
N LYS A 144 6.32 -3.52 -17.84
CA LYS A 144 7.72 -3.27 -17.48
C LYS A 144 7.85 -1.98 -16.71
N LEU A 145 8.71 -2.04 -15.71
CA LEU A 145 9.10 -0.89 -14.89
C LEU A 145 9.75 0.22 -15.73
#